data_aa6939d085672019f4ce4d58a1291904
#
_entry.id   aa6939d085672019f4ce4d58a1291904
#
_cell.length_a   1.000
_cell.length_b   1.000
_cell.length_c   1.000
_cell.angle_alpha   90.00
_cell.angle_beta   90.00
_cell.angle_gamma   90.00
#
_symmetry.space_group_name_H-M   'P 1'
#
loop_
_entity.id
_entity.type
_entity.pdbx_description
1 polymer ?
#
loop_
_entity_poly.entity_id
_entity_poly.type
_entity_poly.pdbx_seq_one_letter_code
_entity_poly.pdbx_strand_id
1 'polypeptide(L)'
;MAKASTRVRKKVKKNVAEGIAHVHASFNNTIVTITDRQGNALAWATCGSNGFKGSRKSTPFAAQVAAEKAGRLAAECGVKNVEVRVKGPGPGRESAVRALNAVGFRITSIADVTPVPHNGCRPPKKRRV
;
A
#
# COMPACT_ATOMS: atom_id res chain seq x y z
N MET A 1 -34.59 13.07 7.84
CA MET A 1 -34.05 13.00 7.62
C MET A 1 -33.24 12.72 6.87
N ALA A 2 -32.98 13.05 6.40
CA ALA A 2 -32.32 12.91 5.47
C ALA A 2 -31.15 12.31 5.62
N LYS A 3 -30.75 12.44 6.29
CA LYS A 3 -29.71 11.93 6.48
C LYS A 3 -29.52 10.87 5.93
N ALA A 4 -30.18 10.41 5.79
CA ALA A 4 -30.08 9.27 5.42
C ALA A 4 -29.52 9.19 4.24
N SER A 5 -29.85 9.88 3.50
CA SER A 5 -29.46 9.71 2.35
C SER A 5 -28.14 9.54 2.19
N THR A 6 -27.72 10.20 2.63
CA THR A 6 -26.53 10.21 2.43
C THR A 6 -25.91 9.04 2.49
N ARG A 7 -26.06 8.61 3.19
CA ARG A 7 -25.40 7.53 3.41
C ARG A 7 -25.59 6.67 2.60
N VAL A 8 -26.39 6.81 2.02
CA VAL A 8 -26.73 5.90 1.30
C VAL A 8 -25.86 5.72 0.28
N ARG A 9 -25.13 6.48 0.07
CA ARG A 9 -24.32 6.18 -0.82
C ARG A 9 -23.64 5.11 -0.49
N LYS A 10 -24.05 4.11 -0.63
CA LYS A 10 -23.44 3.02 -0.36
C LYS A 10 -22.47 2.98 -1.29
N LYS A 11 -21.33 2.85 -1.05
CA LYS A 11 -20.40 2.57 -1.85
C LYS A 11 -20.68 1.45 -2.60
N VAL A 12 -20.57 1.50 -3.76
CA VAL A 12 -20.79 0.43 -4.60
C VAL A 12 -19.62 -0.41 -4.35
N LYS A 13 -19.77 -1.59 -3.92
CA LYS A 13 -18.68 -2.39 -3.64
C LYS A 13 -18.20 -2.91 -4.91
N LYS A 14 -17.00 -2.70 -5.25
CA LYS A 14 -16.47 -3.25 -6.45
C LYS A 14 -16.14 -4.67 -6.19
N ASN A 15 -16.49 -5.55 -7.09
CA ASN A 15 -16.18 -6.93 -6.95
C ASN A 15 -14.97 -7.17 -7.82
N VAL A 16 -13.81 -7.00 -7.29
CA VAL A 16 -12.57 -7.18 -8.03
C VAL A 16 -11.81 -8.35 -7.43
N ALA A 17 -11.69 -9.44 -8.19
CA ALA A 17 -11.03 -10.63 -7.68
C ALA A 17 -9.50 -10.54 -7.77
N GLU A 18 -8.98 -9.82 -8.76
CA GLU A 18 -7.55 -9.70 -8.94
C GLU A 18 -7.14 -8.25 -8.78
N GLY A 19 -6.10 -8.02 -8.04
CA GLY A 19 -5.63 -6.66 -7.81
C GLY A 19 -4.13 -6.59 -7.84
N ILE A 20 -3.62 -5.38 -7.69
CA ILE A 20 -2.19 -5.12 -7.63
C ILE A 20 -1.95 -4.39 -6.33
N ALA A 21 -1.01 -4.91 -5.54
CA ALA A 21 -0.62 -4.24 -4.31
C ALA A 21 0.65 -3.45 -4.59
N HIS A 22 0.56 -2.14 -4.47
CA HIS A 22 1.70 -1.26 -4.68
C HIS A 22 2.28 -0.92 -3.31
N VAL A 23 3.51 -1.33 -3.05
CA VAL A 23 4.17 -1.05 -1.80
C VAL A 23 5.29 -0.04 -2.08
N HIS A 24 5.14 1.16 -1.55
CA HIS A 24 6.16 2.18 -1.70
C HIS A 24 6.85 2.32 -0.35
N ALA A 25 8.05 1.80 -0.26
CA ALA A 25 8.80 1.80 1.00
C ALA A 25 9.95 2.78 0.91
N SER A 26 9.79 3.94 1.55
CA SER A 26 10.87 4.90 1.63
C SER A 26 11.60 4.69 2.95
N PHE A 27 12.67 5.43 3.17
CA PHE A 27 13.42 5.29 4.42
C PHE A 27 12.60 5.74 5.63
N ASN A 28 11.62 6.60 5.42
CA ASN A 28 10.85 7.16 6.53
C ASN A 28 9.43 6.65 6.64
N ASN A 29 8.93 5.95 5.66
CA ASN A 29 7.51 5.59 5.66
C ASN A 29 7.27 4.44 4.69
N THR A 30 6.13 3.79 4.82
CA THR A 30 5.70 2.78 3.86
C THR A 30 4.25 3.05 3.52
N ILE A 31 3.92 3.05 2.25
CA ILE A 31 2.57 3.27 1.78
C ILE A 31 2.16 2.03 1.00
N VAL A 32 1.02 1.46 1.35
CA VAL A 32 0.50 0.29 0.65
C VAL A 32 -0.82 0.69 0.00
N THR A 33 -0.91 0.53 -1.30
CA THR A 33 -2.13 0.84 -2.04
C THR A 33 -2.51 -0.40 -2.83
N ILE A 34 -3.75 -0.81 -2.73
CA ILE A 34 -4.22 -1.96 -3.49
C ILE A 34 -5.20 -1.45 -4.54
N THR A 35 -4.92 -1.77 -5.79
CA THR A 35 -5.70 -1.28 -6.91
C THR A 35 -6.23 -2.46 -7.71
N ASP A 36 -7.13 -2.20 -8.63
CA ASP A 36 -7.53 -3.22 -9.59
C ASP A 36 -6.46 -3.24 -10.69
N ARG A 37 -6.64 -4.08 -11.71
CA ARG A 37 -5.63 -4.22 -12.74
C ARG A 37 -5.55 -3.01 -13.66
N GLN A 38 -6.53 -2.14 -13.58
CA GLN A 38 -6.53 -0.92 -14.39
C GLN A 38 -5.91 0.25 -13.64
N GLY A 39 -5.58 0.07 -12.37
CA GLY A 39 -4.93 1.11 -11.60
C GLY A 39 -5.86 1.92 -10.70
N ASN A 40 -7.13 1.55 -10.64
CA ASN A 40 -8.06 2.29 -9.77
C ASN A 40 -7.88 1.84 -8.33
N ALA A 41 -7.67 2.79 -7.43
CA ALA A 41 -7.40 2.45 -6.04
C ALA A 41 -8.62 1.89 -5.34
N LEU A 42 -8.46 0.77 -4.67
CA LEU A 42 -9.53 0.14 -3.90
C LEU A 42 -9.32 0.39 -2.41
N ALA A 43 -8.09 0.34 -1.94
CA ALA A 43 -7.80 0.53 -0.52
C ALA A 43 -6.37 1.00 -0.38
N TRP A 44 -6.09 1.73 0.68
CA TRP A 44 -4.73 2.17 0.94
C TRP A 44 -4.55 2.37 2.43
N ALA A 45 -3.30 2.32 2.86
CA ALA A 45 -2.94 2.63 4.22
C ALA A 45 -1.47 3.02 4.26
N THR A 46 -1.10 3.84 5.21
CA THR A 46 0.29 4.23 5.39
C THR A 46 0.66 4.01 6.84
N CYS A 47 1.95 4.01 7.13
CA CYS A 47 2.37 3.89 8.52
C CYS A 47 1.84 5.06 9.33
N GLY A 48 1.85 6.27 8.74
CA GLY A 48 1.36 7.44 9.44
C GLY A 48 -0.13 7.40 9.74
N SER A 49 -0.91 6.81 8.84
CA SER A 49 -2.36 6.75 9.04
C SER A 49 -2.76 5.75 10.12
N ASN A 50 -1.84 4.90 10.57
CA ASN A 50 -2.11 3.94 11.62
C ASN A 50 -1.54 4.35 12.97
N GLY A 51 -1.25 5.61 13.14
CA GLY A 51 -0.82 6.13 14.43
C GLY A 51 0.68 6.13 14.67
N PHE A 52 1.48 5.63 13.73
CA PHE A 52 2.92 5.68 13.89
C PHE A 52 3.41 7.05 13.44
N LYS A 53 4.24 7.67 14.24
CA LYS A 53 4.72 9.00 13.92
C LYS A 53 6.24 9.08 14.09
N GLY A 54 6.85 10.02 13.39
CA GLY A 54 8.28 10.24 13.47
C GLY A 54 9.06 9.01 13.06
N SER A 55 10.03 8.61 13.84
CA SER A 55 10.86 7.48 13.48
C SER A 55 10.13 6.16 13.51
N ARG A 56 8.96 6.10 14.15
CA ARG A 56 8.21 4.84 14.18
C ARG A 56 7.65 4.46 12.83
N LYS A 57 7.45 5.43 11.96
CA LYS A 57 6.92 5.13 10.63
C LYS A 57 7.88 4.33 9.78
N SER A 58 9.17 4.34 10.13
CA SER A 58 10.14 3.65 9.31
C SER A 58 10.41 2.22 9.76
N THR A 59 9.64 1.71 10.71
CA THR A 59 9.90 0.37 11.23
C THR A 59 9.19 -0.69 10.38
N PRO A 60 9.74 -1.90 10.30
CA PRO A 60 9.04 -2.99 9.62
C PRO A 60 7.69 -3.31 10.25
N PHE A 61 7.56 -3.16 11.56
CA PHE A 61 6.29 -3.43 12.23
C PHE A 61 5.21 -2.45 11.76
N ALA A 62 5.56 -1.17 11.59
CA ALA A 62 4.60 -0.20 11.11
C ALA A 62 4.15 -0.54 9.69
N ALA A 63 5.08 -1.01 8.85
CA ALA A 63 4.74 -1.43 7.50
C ALA A 63 3.81 -2.64 7.51
N GLN A 64 4.03 -3.56 8.45
CA GLN A 64 3.17 -4.72 8.57
C GLN A 64 1.74 -4.30 8.93
N VAL A 65 1.59 -3.38 9.87
CA VAL A 65 0.27 -2.92 10.29
C VAL A 65 -0.42 -2.19 9.13
N ALA A 66 0.31 -1.37 8.39
CA ALA A 66 -0.26 -0.65 7.26
C ALA A 66 -0.74 -1.64 6.18
N ALA A 67 0.07 -2.65 5.88
CA ALA A 67 -0.30 -3.63 4.88
C ALA A 67 -1.51 -4.45 5.32
N GLU A 68 -1.59 -4.80 6.59
CA GLU A 68 -2.74 -5.54 7.10
C GLU A 68 -4.01 -4.72 6.97
N LYS A 69 -3.94 -3.44 7.30
CA LYS A 69 -5.12 -2.60 7.20
C LYS A 69 -5.58 -2.44 5.76
N ALA A 70 -4.64 -2.16 4.85
CA ALA A 70 -4.99 -2.04 3.45
C ALA A 70 -5.55 -3.34 2.91
N GLY A 71 -4.98 -4.47 3.34
CA GLY A 71 -5.43 -5.77 2.90
C GLY A 71 -6.84 -6.09 3.35
N ARG A 72 -7.17 -5.76 4.60
CA ARG A 72 -8.53 -6.02 5.08
C ARG A 72 -9.54 -5.19 4.31
N LEU A 73 -9.20 -3.93 4.04
CA LEU A 73 -10.13 -3.08 3.30
C LEU A 73 -10.29 -3.60 1.87
N ALA A 74 -9.21 -4.06 1.25
CA ALA A 74 -9.31 -4.58 -0.11
C ALA A 74 -10.07 -5.91 -0.14
N ALA A 75 -9.94 -6.71 0.90
CA ALA A 75 -10.65 -7.97 0.96
C ALA A 75 -12.17 -7.75 0.97
N GLU A 76 -12.61 -6.64 1.52
CA GLU A 76 -14.03 -6.30 1.49
C GLU A 76 -14.51 -6.01 0.08
N CYS A 77 -13.61 -5.67 -0.82
CA CYS A 77 -13.94 -5.45 -2.22
C CYS A 77 -13.84 -6.74 -3.03
N GLY A 78 -13.61 -7.86 -2.37
CA GLY A 78 -13.57 -9.14 -3.05
C GLY A 78 -12.23 -9.55 -3.62
N VAL A 79 -11.16 -8.82 -3.33
CA VAL A 79 -9.84 -9.14 -3.87
C VAL A 79 -9.34 -10.43 -3.26
N LYS A 80 -8.88 -11.36 -4.08
CA LYS A 80 -8.34 -12.62 -3.61
C LYS A 80 -6.92 -12.85 -4.08
N ASN A 81 -6.62 -12.51 -5.33
CA ASN A 81 -5.29 -12.70 -5.89
C ASN A 81 -4.64 -11.35 -6.07
N VAL A 82 -3.38 -11.24 -5.72
CA VAL A 82 -2.69 -9.98 -5.76
C VAL A 82 -1.33 -10.12 -6.40
N GLU A 83 -1.00 -9.20 -7.27
CA GLU A 83 0.35 -9.09 -7.79
C GLU A 83 1.00 -7.99 -6.99
N VAL A 84 2.16 -8.24 -6.40
CA VAL A 84 2.82 -7.25 -5.56
C VAL A 84 3.89 -6.53 -6.33
N ARG A 85 3.88 -5.20 -6.29
CA ARG A 85 4.91 -4.38 -6.91
C ARG A 85 5.54 -3.53 -5.82
N VAL A 86 6.81 -3.78 -5.57
CA VAL A 86 7.54 -3.11 -4.50
C VAL A 86 8.42 -2.03 -5.08
N LYS A 87 8.40 -0.85 -4.47
CA LYS A 87 9.18 0.27 -4.94
C LYS A 87 9.88 0.93 -3.77
N GLY A 88 11.15 1.20 -3.90
CA GLY A 88 11.91 1.94 -2.90
C GLY A 88 12.76 1.06 -2.01
N PRO A 89 13.71 1.67 -1.32
CA PRO A 89 14.69 0.93 -0.51
C PRO A 89 14.37 0.80 0.96
N GLY A 90 13.19 1.22 1.40
CA GLY A 90 12.88 1.29 2.81
C GLY A 90 12.81 -0.05 3.51
N PRO A 91 12.81 -0.05 4.84
CA PRO A 91 12.82 -1.30 5.61
C PRO A 91 11.49 -2.04 5.60
N GLY A 92 10.44 -1.44 5.10
CA GLY A 92 9.12 -2.08 5.09
C GLY A 92 8.83 -2.98 3.92
N ARG A 93 9.80 -3.18 3.01
CA ARG A 93 9.53 -3.95 1.80
C ARG A 93 9.03 -5.35 2.09
N GLU A 94 9.79 -6.12 2.84
CA GLU A 94 9.41 -7.51 3.07
C GLU A 94 8.27 -7.66 4.05
N SER A 95 8.25 -6.82 5.07
CA SER A 95 7.20 -6.90 6.07
C SER A 95 5.83 -6.67 5.48
N ALA A 96 5.73 -5.72 4.55
CA ALA A 96 4.46 -5.44 3.90
C ALA A 96 3.99 -6.63 3.07
N VAL A 97 4.92 -7.26 2.34
CA VAL A 97 4.55 -8.41 1.51
C VAL A 97 4.10 -9.58 2.39
N ARG A 98 4.80 -9.83 3.49
CA ARG A 98 4.42 -10.91 4.38
C ARG A 98 3.05 -10.64 5.00
N ALA A 99 2.78 -9.40 5.35
CA ALA A 99 1.49 -9.05 5.94
C ALA A 99 0.35 -9.25 4.95
N LEU A 100 0.57 -8.92 3.69
CA LEU A 100 -0.45 -9.15 2.68
C LEU A 100 -0.74 -10.63 2.52
N ASN A 101 0.29 -11.47 2.58
CA ASN A 101 0.09 -12.90 2.52
C ASN A 101 -0.67 -13.39 3.76
N ALA A 102 -0.38 -12.83 4.93
CA ALA A 102 -1.04 -13.23 6.17
C ALA A 102 -2.52 -12.84 6.21
N VAL A 103 -2.89 -11.79 5.50
CA VAL A 103 -4.31 -11.39 5.43
C VAL A 103 -5.13 -12.43 4.67
N GLY A 104 -4.48 -13.20 3.82
CA GLY A 104 -5.18 -14.24 3.08
C GLY A 104 -5.15 -14.09 1.58
N PHE A 105 -4.44 -13.08 1.07
CA PHE A 105 -4.35 -12.93 -0.37
C PHE A 105 -3.41 -13.97 -0.95
N ARG A 106 -3.73 -14.42 -2.15
CA ARG A 106 -2.83 -15.29 -2.87
C ARG A 106 -1.93 -14.40 -3.71
N ILE A 107 -0.65 -14.40 -3.40
CA ILE A 107 0.29 -13.56 -4.13
C ILE A 107 0.73 -14.30 -5.37
N THR A 108 0.41 -13.77 -6.53
CA THR A 108 0.70 -14.43 -7.79
C THR A 108 2.10 -14.09 -8.30
N SER A 109 2.59 -12.90 -8.02
CA SER A 109 3.95 -12.54 -8.43
C SER A 109 4.41 -11.35 -7.58
N ILE A 110 5.72 -11.20 -7.48
CA ILE A 110 6.32 -10.09 -6.77
C ILE A 110 7.34 -9.48 -7.71
N ALA A 111 7.20 -8.20 -7.97
CA ALA A 111 8.11 -7.48 -8.85
C ALA A 111 8.67 -6.27 -8.15
N ASP A 112 9.92 -5.95 -8.42
CA ASP A 112 10.54 -4.76 -7.90
C ASP A 112 10.50 -3.72 -9.01
N VAL A 113 9.75 -2.64 -8.78
CA VAL A 113 9.57 -1.61 -9.79
C VAL A 113 10.25 -0.29 -9.39
N THR A 114 11.26 -0.38 -8.53
CA THR A 114 12.01 0.80 -8.12
C THR A 114 12.59 1.47 -9.36
N PRO A 115 12.35 2.76 -9.57
CA PRO A 115 12.86 3.42 -10.75
C PRO A 115 14.37 3.59 -10.70
N VAL A 116 15.03 3.35 -11.82
CA VAL A 116 16.47 3.52 -11.91
C VAL A 116 16.72 4.45 -13.10
N PRO A 117 17.12 5.70 -12.86
CA PRO A 117 17.30 6.62 -13.97
C PRO A 117 18.56 6.28 -14.78
N HIS A 118 18.51 6.61 -16.08
CA HIS A 118 19.68 6.40 -16.93
C HIS A 118 20.46 7.71 -16.87
N ASN A 119 21.05 8.00 -15.72
CA ASN A 119 21.74 9.23 -15.40
C ASN A 119 20.81 10.42 -15.11
N GLY A 120 19.61 10.34 -15.48
CA GLY A 120 18.54 11.27 -15.10
C GLY A 120 18.92 12.71 -14.73
N CYS A 121 18.10 13.30 -13.87
CA CYS A 121 18.33 14.66 -13.44
C CYS A 121 19.32 14.74 -12.31
N ARG A 122 19.96 15.90 -12.19
CA ARG A 122 20.88 16.14 -11.08
C ARG A 122 20.09 16.11 -9.77
N PRO A 123 20.57 15.39 -8.75
CA PRO A 123 19.87 15.38 -7.46
C PRO A 123 19.99 16.73 -6.76
N PRO A 124 19.13 17.01 -5.78
CA PRO A 124 19.20 18.26 -5.05
C PRO A 124 20.48 18.32 -4.24
N LYS A 125 20.83 19.52 -3.83
CA LYS A 125 22.04 19.68 -3.04
C LYS A 125 21.88 19.05 -1.67
N LYS A 126 23.02 18.83 -1.03
CA LYS A 126 23.04 18.23 0.29
C LYS A 126 22.28 19.10 1.28
N ARG A 127 21.51 18.50 2.15
CA ARG A 127 20.77 19.23 3.15
C ARG A 127 21.73 19.86 4.15
N ARG A 128 21.38 21.02 4.60
CA ARG A 128 22.11 21.60 5.69
C ARG A 128 21.51 21.10 6.94
N VAL A 129 22.32 20.73 7.88
CA VAL A 129 21.82 20.16 9.13
C VAL A 129 22.10 21.10 10.28
#